data_4902ced4b6127c33aabc0a85745e2502
#
_entry.id   4902ced4b6127c33aabc0a85745e2502
#
_cell.length_a   1.000
_cell.length_b   1.000
_cell.length_c   1.000
_cell.angle_alpha   90.00
_cell.angle_beta   90.00
_cell.angle_gamma   90.00
#
_symmetry.space_group_name_H-M   'P 1'
#
loop_
_entity.id
_entity.type
_entity.pdbx_description
1 polymer ?
#
loop_
_entity_poly.entity_id
_entity_poly.type
_entity_poly.pdbx_seq_one_letter_code
_entity_poly.pdbx_strand_id
1 'polypeptide(L)'
;MTTPSVGSAPTVTATATAEVNRTDQMGKDTFLKLLVAQMRYQDPSNPVDSSQMMAQTATFTQVEKLEELAKQNAAMLVLQEASTAGSMVGRTATYTASDGGAVTGRITSVRLAQGDQEAVAVIGGKDVPVGRITEFAS
;
A
#
# COMPACT_ATOMS: atom_id res chain seq x y z
N MET A 1 -28.06 41.92 25.45
CA MET A 1 -28.02 40.43 25.48
C MET A 1 -27.85 39.96 24.06
N THR A 2 -26.63 39.63 23.67
CA THR A 2 -26.26 39.16 22.33
C THR A 2 -25.94 37.66 22.42
N THR A 3 -26.76 36.85 21.76
CA THR A 3 -26.57 35.40 21.64
C THR A 3 -25.47 35.10 20.60
N PRO A 4 -24.50 34.24 20.88
CA PRO A 4 -23.53 33.82 19.88
C PRO A 4 -24.15 32.77 18.94
N SER A 5 -23.96 32.98 17.64
CA SER A 5 -24.32 32.08 16.54
C SER A 5 -23.44 30.83 16.59
N VAL A 6 -24.07 29.66 16.64
CA VAL A 6 -23.39 28.36 16.52
C VAL A 6 -23.02 28.14 15.06
N GLY A 7 -21.71 28.12 14.78
CA GLY A 7 -21.19 27.84 13.47
C GLY A 7 -21.42 26.37 13.10
N SER A 8 -22.00 26.15 11.92
CA SER A 8 -22.18 24.81 11.30
C SER A 8 -20.83 24.14 11.02
N ALA A 9 -20.66 22.96 11.56
CA ALA A 9 -19.52 22.11 11.21
C ALA A 9 -19.65 21.59 9.77
N PRO A 10 -18.57 21.53 8.98
CA PRO A 10 -18.61 20.93 7.65
C PRO A 10 -18.77 19.41 7.76
N THR A 11 -19.85 18.90 7.19
CA THR A 11 -20.06 17.46 7.01
C THR A 11 -19.10 16.97 5.92
N VAL A 12 -18.08 16.24 6.32
CA VAL A 12 -17.17 15.54 5.37
C VAL A 12 -17.87 14.27 4.94
N THR A 13 -18.54 14.32 3.79
CA THR A 13 -19.05 13.11 3.13
C THR A 13 -17.88 12.39 2.47
N ALA A 14 -17.28 11.45 3.17
CA ALA A 14 -16.33 10.53 2.58
C ALA A 14 -17.09 9.49 1.74
N THR A 15 -17.29 9.78 0.47
CA THR A 15 -17.73 8.78 -0.51
C THR A 15 -16.51 7.95 -0.90
N ALA A 16 -16.23 6.91 -0.13
CA ALA A 16 -15.31 5.86 -0.55
C ALA A 16 -15.99 5.05 -1.65
N THR A 17 -15.85 5.50 -2.89
CA THR A 17 -16.19 4.68 -4.06
C THR A 17 -15.11 3.61 -4.15
N ALA A 18 -15.42 2.39 -3.69
CA ALA A 18 -14.64 1.22 -4.04
C ALA A 18 -14.71 1.08 -5.56
N GLU A 19 -13.67 1.48 -6.28
CA GLU A 19 -13.46 1.10 -7.67
C GLU A 19 -13.28 -0.41 -7.72
N VAL A 20 -14.40 -1.11 -7.87
CA VAL A 20 -14.40 -2.51 -8.25
C VAL A 20 -13.73 -2.56 -9.62
N ASN A 21 -12.64 -3.29 -9.70
CA ASN A 21 -11.82 -3.45 -10.90
C ASN A 21 -12.65 -4.17 -11.99
N ARG A 22 -13.53 -3.40 -12.66
CA ARG A 22 -14.46 -3.88 -13.71
C ARG A 22 -13.72 -4.34 -14.96
N THR A 23 -12.48 -3.92 -15.14
CA THR A 23 -11.67 -4.26 -16.31
C THR A 23 -11.32 -5.74 -16.30
N ASP A 24 -11.03 -6.32 -15.15
CA ASP A 24 -10.66 -7.72 -14.96
C ASP A 24 -11.84 -8.69 -15.25
N GLN A 25 -13.04 -8.34 -14.74
CA GLN A 25 -14.24 -9.15 -14.99
C GLN A 25 -14.68 -9.08 -16.45
N MET A 26 -14.57 -7.89 -17.07
CA MET A 26 -14.94 -7.69 -18.46
C MET A 26 -14.03 -8.45 -19.43
N GLY A 27 -12.72 -8.56 -19.12
CA GLY A 27 -11.76 -9.35 -19.88
C GLY A 27 -12.10 -10.85 -19.86
N LYS A 28 -12.41 -11.38 -18.68
CA LYS A 28 -12.73 -12.79 -18.49
C LYS A 28 -14.09 -13.18 -19.12
N ASP A 29 -15.11 -12.35 -18.93
CA ASP A 29 -16.45 -12.59 -19.49
C ASP A 29 -16.46 -12.44 -21.01
N THR A 30 -15.74 -11.47 -21.56
CA THR A 30 -15.58 -11.29 -23.00
C THR A 30 -14.83 -12.47 -23.62
N PHE A 31 -13.78 -12.96 -22.94
CA PHE A 31 -13.01 -14.12 -23.34
C PHE A 31 -13.89 -15.39 -23.37
N LEU A 32 -14.68 -15.65 -22.32
CA LEU A 32 -15.59 -16.80 -22.27
C LEU A 32 -16.66 -16.73 -23.37
N LYS A 33 -17.17 -15.54 -23.66
CA LYS A 33 -18.12 -15.34 -24.77
C LYS A 33 -17.50 -15.64 -26.14
N LEU A 34 -16.27 -15.20 -26.36
CA LEU A 34 -15.52 -15.48 -27.58
C LEU A 34 -15.22 -16.98 -27.72
N LEU A 35 -14.85 -17.65 -26.62
CA LEU A 35 -14.61 -19.09 -26.61
C LEU A 35 -15.87 -19.89 -26.99
N VAL A 36 -17.02 -19.54 -26.37
CA VAL A 36 -18.31 -20.18 -26.68
C VAL A 36 -18.72 -19.89 -28.11
N ALA A 37 -18.51 -18.69 -28.63
CA ALA A 37 -18.78 -18.35 -30.02
C ALA A 37 -17.91 -19.16 -30.99
N GLN A 38 -16.61 -19.31 -30.70
CA GLN A 38 -15.69 -20.12 -31.48
C GLN A 38 -16.11 -21.61 -31.49
N MET A 39 -16.47 -22.18 -30.35
CA MET A 39 -16.97 -23.56 -30.28
C MET A 39 -18.25 -23.77 -31.06
N ARG A 40 -19.05 -22.73 -31.23
CA ARG A 40 -20.36 -22.81 -31.94
C ARG A 40 -20.25 -22.68 -33.47
N TYR A 41 -19.15 -22.03 -33.94
CA TYR A 41 -18.94 -21.74 -35.37
C TYR A 41 -17.65 -22.37 -35.92
N GLN A 42 -16.99 -23.28 -35.21
CA GLN A 42 -15.77 -23.95 -35.69
C GLN A 42 -16.10 -24.90 -36.85
N ASP A 43 -15.45 -24.64 -37.99
CA ASP A 43 -15.35 -25.58 -39.10
C ASP A 43 -14.31 -26.66 -38.71
N PRO A 44 -14.70 -27.95 -38.70
CA PRO A 44 -13.81 -29.05 -38.28
C PRO A 44 -12.56 -29.21 -39.17
N SER A 45 -12.48 -28.52 -40.30
CA SER A 45 -11.38 -28.65 -41.26
C SER A 45 -10.17 -27.74 -41.00
N ASN A 46 -10.29 -26.74 -40.14
CA ASN A 46 -9.20 -25.81 -39.79
C ASN A 46 -9.27 -25.39 -38.31
N PRO A 47 -8.75 -26.18 -37.39
CA PRO A 47 -8.67 -25.77 -35.98
C PRO A 47 -7.70 -24.60 -35.86
N VAL A 48 -8.21 -23.39 -35.60
CA VAL A 48 -7.39 -22.25 -35.20
C VAL A 48 -6.78 -22.59 -33.85
N ASP A 49 -5.49 -22.30 -33.68
CA ASP A 49 -4.70 -22.68 -32.51
C ASP A 49 -5.11 -21.88 -31.25
N SER A 50 -6.36 -22.15 -30.81
CA SER A 50 -6.98 -21.51 -29.61
C SER A 50 -6.20 -21.81 -28.35
N SER A 51 -5.44 -22.91 -28.32
CA SER A 51 -4.65 -23.34 -27.16
C SER A 51 -3.48 -22.39 -26.90
N GLN A 52 -2.86 -21.87 -27.96
CA GLN A 52 -1.74 -20.94 -27.83
C GLN A 52 -2.22 -19.55 -27.34
N MET A 53 -3.38 -19.10 -27.81
CA MET A 53 -3.99 -17.86 -27.34
C MET A 53 -4.46 -17.98 -25.87
N MET A 54 -5.00 -19.15 -25.49
CA MET A 54 -5.35 -19.45 -24.11
C MET A 54 -4.14 -19.43 -23.19
N ALA A 55 -3.03 -20.06 -23.59
CA ALA A 55 -1.80 -20.09 -22.82
C ALA A 55 -1.24 -18.67 -22.59
N GLN A 56 -1.29 -17.83 -23.63
CA GLN A 56 -0.85 -16.44 -23.54
C GLN A 56 -1.75 -15.63 -22.58
N THR A 57 -3.07 -15.77 -22.69
CA THR A 57 -4.02 -15.09 -21.79
C THR A 57 -3.85 -15.55 -20.33
N ALA A 58 -3.64 -16.85 -20.10
CA ALA A 58 -3.37 -17.38 -18.77
C ALA A 58 -2.08 -16.80 -18.19
N THR A 59 -1.04 -16.62 -19.00
CA THR A 59 0.21 -16.01 -18.58
C THR A 59 0.02 -14.53 -18.19
N PHE A 60 -0.73 -13.76 -18.98
CA PHE A 60 -1.06 -12.38 -18.64
C PHE A 60 -1.85 -12.28 -17.32
N THR A 61 -2.85 -13.15 -17.14
CA THR A 61 -3.61 -13.21 -15.89
C THR A 61 -2.74 -13.56 -14.69
N GLN A 62 -1.74 -14.44 -14.86
CA GLN A 62 -0.78 -14.76 -13.80
C GLN A 62 0.09 -13.55 -13.44
N VAL A 63 0.61 -12.83 -14.44
CA VAL A 63 1.42 -11.62 -14.20
C VAL A 63 0.60 -10.57 -13.47
N GLU A 64 -0.64 -10.33 -13.89
CA GLU A 64 -1.56 -9.39 -13.25
C GLU A 64 -1.82 -9.77 -11.78
N LYS A 65 -2.04 -11.05 -11.49
CA LYS A 65 -2.20 -11.52 -10.10
C LYS A 65 -0.93 -11.38 -9.27
N LEU A 66 0.25 -11.55 -9.86
CA LEU A 66 1.52 -11.29 -9.20
C LEU A 66 1.72 -9.79 -8.88
N GLU A 67 1.33 -8.91 -9.80
CA GLU A 67 1.36 -7.46 -9.56
C GLU A 67 0.39 -7.05 -8.44
N GLU A 68 -0.81 -7.63 -8.42
CA GLU A 68 -1.78 -7.40 -7.35
C GLU A 68 -1.23 -7.85 -5.99
N LEU A 69 -0.63 -9.05 -5.92
CA LEU A 69 0.02 -9.54 -4.71
C LEU A 69 1.18 -8.65 -4.27
N ALA A 70 1.99 -8.15 -5.21
CA ALA A 70 3.07 -7.22 -4.90
C ALA A 70 2.54 -5.91 -4.29
N LYS A 71 1.45 -5.35 -4.84
CA LYS A 71 0.77 -4.17 -4.29
C LYS A 71 0.21 -4.41 -2.89
N GLN A 72 -0.41 -5.57 -2.66
CA GLN A 72 -0.93 -5.94 -1.34
C GLN A 72 0.18 -6.09 -0.31
N ASN A 73 1.31 -6.72 -0.69
CA ASN A 73 2.48 -6.83 0.17
C ASN A 73 3.07 -5.46 0.53
N ALA A 74 3.19 -4.56 -0.45
CA ALA A 74 3.67 -3.20 -0.21
C ALA A 74 2.74 -2.44 0.76
N ALA A 75 1.42 -2.56 0.60
CA ALA A 75 0.46 -1.95 1.51
C ALA A 75 0.57 -2.52 2.94
N MET A 76 0.78 -3.83 3.07
CA MET A 76 0.98 -4.47 4.37
C MET A 76 2.25 -3.99 5.07
N LEU A 77 3.36 -3.80 4.33
CA LEU A 77 4.60 -3.23 4.87
C LEU A 77 4.38 -1.82 5.41
N VAL A 78 3.69 -0.96 4.66
CA VAL A 78 3.37 0.41 5.12
C VAL A 78 2.56 0.40 6.41
N LEU A 79 1.56 -0.50 6.54
CA LEU A 79 0.78 -0.63 7.77
C LEU A 79 1.63 -1.12 8.94
N GLN A 80 2.55 -2.06 8.70
CA GLN A 80 3.46 -2.56 9.71
C GLN A 80 4.44 -1.49 10.17
N GLU A 81 5.00 -0.71 9.26
CA GLU A 81 5.86 0.44 9.57
C GLU A 81 5.10 1.48 10.39
N ALA A 82 3.88 1.82 10.01
CA ALA A 82 3.05 2.78 10.75
C ALA A 82 2.75 2.29 12.18
N SER A 83 2.43 1.01 12.34
CA SER A 83 2.19 0.38 13.64
C SER A 83 3.45 0.43 14.52
N THR A 84 4.60 0.08 13.93
CA THR A 84 5.89 0.11 14.63
C THR A 84 6.25 1.54 15.03
N ALA A 85 6.13 2.50 14.13
CA ALA A 85 6.38 3.92 14.41
C ALA A 85 5.46 4.45 15.53
N GLY A 86 4.17 4.08 15.49
CA GLY A 86 3.21 4.44 16.54
C GLY A 86 3.61 3.91 17.91
N SER A 87 4.16 2.71 17.97
CA SER A 87 4.63 2.09 19.23
C SER A 87 5.91 2.75 19.80
N MET A 88 6.67 3.45 18.98
CA MET A 88 7.89 4.16 19.40
C MET A 88 7.56 5.52 20.01
N VAL A 89 6.50 6.19 19.58
CA VAL A 89 6.14 7.52 20.06
C VAL A 89 5.83 7.48 21.56
N GLY A 90 6.44 8.43 22.30
CA GLY A 90 6.31 8.53 23.74
C GLY A 90 7.34 7.70 24.51
N ARG A 91 8.06 6.77 23.89
CA ARG A 91 9.15 6.02 24.53
C ARG A 91 10.44 6.84 24.58
N THR A 92 11.31 6.45 25.48
CA THR A 92 12.68 6.97 25.53
C THR A 92 13.58 6.13 24.62
N ALA A 93 14.42 6.77 23.83
CA ALA A 93 15.38 6.09 22.98
C ALA A 93 16.79 6.67 23.17
N THR A 94 17.77 5.80 23.00
CA THR A 94 19.18 6.16 22.95
C THR A 94 19.68 5.97 21.53
N TYR A 95 20.38 6.98 21.01
CA TYR A 95 20.96 6.95 19.66
C TYR A 95 22.39 7.43 19.66
N THR A 96 23.17 7.03 18.65
CA THR A 96 24.53 7.52 18.45
C THR A 96 24.50 8.82 17.66
N ALA A 97 24.95 9.91 18.28
CA ALA A 97 25.10 11.20 17.63
C ALA A 97 26.25 11.21 16.61
N SER A 98 26.34 12.26 15.79
CA SER A 98 27.39 12.38 14.77
C SER A 98 28.81 12.52 15.32
N ASP A 99 28.95 12.90 16.55
CA ASP A 99 30.21 12.97 17.31
C ASP A 99 30.61 11.64 17.96
N GLY A 100 29.80 10.58 17.78
CA GLY A 100 30.02 9.26 18.39
C GLY A 100 29.48 9.12 19.81
N GLY A 101 28.95 10.19 20.40
CA GLY A 101 28.37 10.17 21.75
C GLY A 101 26.97 9.51 21.76
N ALA A 102 26.67 8.82 22.87
CA ALA A 102 25.32 8.30 23.11
C ALA A 102 24.44 9.43 23.68
N VAL A 103 23.29 9.67 23.04
CA VAL A 103 22.29 10.66 23.46
C VAL A 103 20.97 9.96 23.69
N THR A 104 20.38 10.23 24.87
CA THR A 104 19.08 9.67 25.26
C THR A 104 18.03 10.77 25.27
N GLY A 105 16.87 10.48 24.73
CA GLY A 105 15.75 11.43 24.71
C GLY A 105 14.42 10.75 24.40
N ARG A 106 13.32 11.49 24.63
CA ARG A 106 11.98 10.99 24.36
C ARG A 106 11.62 11.18 22.88
N ILE A 107 11.04 10.17 22.26
CA ILE A 107 10.52 10.24 20.91
C ILE A 107 9.18 10.99 20.92
N THR A 108 9.12 12.13 20.24
CA THR A 108 7.91 12.95 20.17
C THR A 108 7.07 12.66 18.94
N SER A 109 7.70 12.26 17.85
CA SER A 109 7.04 11.83 16.61
C SER A 109 7.97 10.95 15.78
N VAL A 110 7.40 10.20 14.86
CA VAL A 110 8.14 9.41 13.87
C VAL A 110 7.58 9.72 12.49
N ARG A 111 8.46 10.08 11.56
CA ARG A 111 8.14 10.19 10.13
C ARG A 111 8.53 8.89 9.44
N LEU A 112 7.58 8.31 8.72
CA LEU A 112 7.79 7.06 7.98
C LEU A 112 8.69 7.30 6.76
N ALA A 113 9.35 6.25 6.33
CA ALA A 113 10.11 6.24 5.07
C ALA A 113 9.20 6.60 3.88
N GLN A 114 9.71 7.42 2.96
CA GLN A 114 9.02 7.75 1.71
C GLN A 114 10.02 7.75 0.55
N GLY A 115 9.85 6.84 -0.40
CA GLY A 115 10.80 6.68 -1.51
C GLY A 115 12.20 6.33 -0.98
N ASP A 116 13.20 7.13 -1.33
CA ASP A 116 14.59 6.93 -0.89
C ASP A 116 14.91 7.57 0.48
N GLN A 117 13.91 8.15 1.15
CA GLN A 117 14.11 8.76 2.47
C GLN A 117 13.90 7.73 3.57
N GLU A 118 14.86 7.62 4.47
CA GLU A 118 14.77 6.77 5.64
C GLU A 118 13.73 7.28 6.65
N ALA A 119 13.18 6.36 7.45
CA ALA A 119 12.32 6.71 8.58
C ALA A 119 13.12 7.50 9.62
N VAL A 120 12.53 8.59 10.14
CA VAL A 120 13.16 9.51 11.07
C VAL A 120 12.33 9.66 12.33
N ALA A 121 12.94 9.46 13.49
CA ALA A 121 12.37 9.77 14.80
C ALA A 121 12.79 11.17 15.25
N VAL A 122 11.86 11.94 15.83
CA VAL A 122 12.17 13.22 16.45
C VAL A 122 12.45 12.98 17.93
N ILE A 123 13.70 13.14 18.33
CA ILE A 123 14.18 12.90 19.70
C ILE A 123 14.78 14.21 20.27
N GLY A 124 14.16 14.75 21.31
CA GLY A 124 14.62 16.01 21.89
C GLY A 124 14.62 17.17 20.89
N GLY A 125 13.71 17.19 19.91
CA GLY A 125 13.62 18.21 18.87
C GLY A 125 14.61 18.04 17.72
N LYS A 126 15.38 16.96 17.68
CA LYS A 126 16.31 16.62 16.59
C LYS A 126 15.79 15.46 15.76
N ASP A 127 16.00 15.54 14.47
CA ASP A 127 15.73 14.47 13.51
C ASP A 127 16.82 13.40 13.59
N VAL A 128 16.44 12.19 13.95
CA VAL A 128 17.34 11.05 14.10
C VAL A 128 16.85 9.91 13.21
N PRO A 129 17.65 9.43 12.24
CA PRO A 129 17.31 8.22 11.50
C PRO A 129 17.03 7.04 12.43
N VAL A 130 15.93 6.34 12.20
CA VAL A 130 15.53 5.21 13.07
C VAL A 130 16.63 4.15 13.14
N GLY A 131 17.39 3.95 12.06
CA GLY A 131 18.53 3.03 12.01
C GLY A 131 19.70 3.40 12.93
N ARG A 132 19.74 4.62 13.49
CA ARG A 132 20.76 5.05 14.46
C ARG A 132 20.34 4.85 15.91
N ILE A 133 19.10 4.44 16.17
CA ILE A 133 18.61 4.15 17.52
C ILE A 133 19.21 2.81 17.95
N THR A 134 19.86 2.82 19.10
CA THR A 134 20.54 1.63 19.66
C THR A 134 19.73 0.95 20.75
N GLU A 135 18.85 1.71 21.43
CA GLU A 135 18.09 1.20 22.56
C GLU A 135 16.74 1.92 22.70
N PHE A 136 15.73 1.20 23.14
CA PHE A 136 14.44 1.75 23.56
C PHE A 136 14.18 1.41 25.02
N ALA A 137 13.92 2.43 25.83
CA ALA A 137 13.48 2.28 27.21
C ALA A 137 11.98 2.66 27.35
N SER A 138 11.34 2.09 28.33
CA SER A 138 9.93 2.36 28.69
C SER A 138 9.83 3.70 29.43
#